data_ac4697ff8c5215642d072aaae3198c35
#
_entry.id   ac4697ff8c5215642d072aaae3198c35
#
_cell.length_a   1.000
_cell.length_b   1.000
_cell.length_c   1.000
_cell.angle_alpha   90.00
_cell.angle_beta   90.00
_cell.angle_gamma   90.00
#
_symmetry.space_group_name_H-M   'P 1'
#
loop_
_entity.id
_entity.type
_entity.pdbx_description
1 polymer ?
#
loop_
_entity_poly.entity_id
_entity_poly.type
_entity_poly.pdbx_seq_one_letter_code
_entity_poly.pdbx_strand_id
1 'polypeptide(L)'
;MFALYAEIGMRLLEPWPLKWVLDRIAAVTRHRGPRLPVLDALDPATLLAVSALAVIVFAGLRALAAYYNTVGFALIGNRVLTAVRNELYGQLQRLSLSFHNRARSGDLLLRVTGDVGFLQDVAVTGLLPLLANALTLVGMAAVMLWLNAPLTLIALATGPLFWVSTARLSRRIRETARRQRQQEGAMAATAAESIGAVKVIHALSLEGTFAQAFTGQSRKNLATGVRATRLSAALERTVDLLIAIATAAVLWFGARSALRGAMTPGDLVVFLAYLKNAFRPVRDFVKYTGRLAKASAAGERVLDLLDRTPDVRDLPGAVPAPALRGAVRFDGVGFCYEPGQPALEAIDCEVEAGQHVALVGPSGSGKSTFVSFILRLYDPTAGRVLIDGRDIREYTLASLRAQASVVLQDSLLFAATIQDNIAYGAPGASREAIEAAARLANAHAFVEALPQGYDTIVGERGVTLSNGQRQRIAIARAAVRRAPLLILDEPTVGLDGENERAVIEALERLAEGRTTFLITHDLQLAARADVILYLEAGRVRERGTHAELLQTDGRYALLYHLQTAGGARGPDPQPSHAATT
;
A
#
# COMPACT_ATOMS: atom_id res chain seq x y z
N MET A 1 18.42 -17.31 -18.46
CA MET A 1 19.23 -18.51 -18.10
C MET A 1 20.50 -18.62 -18.93
N PHE A 2 20.46 -18.66 -20.27
CA PHE A 2 21.68 -18.73 -21.08
C PHE A 2 22.71 -17.64 -20.79
N ALA A 3 22.27 -16.37 -20.69
CA ALA A 3 23.13 -15.25 -20.34
C ALA A 3 23.80 -15.40 -18.95
N LEU A 4 23.11 -16.01 -17.98
CA LEU A 4 23.66 -16.28 -16.66
C LEU A 4 24.82 -17.28 -16.73
N TYR A 5 24.64 -18.41 -17.44
CA TYR A 5 25.69 -19.39 -17.59
C TYR A 5 26.87 -18.86 -18.42
N ALA A 6 26.58 -18.05 -19.45
CA ALA A 6 27.62 -17.38 -20.23
C ALA A 6 28.44 -16.41 -19.37
N GLU A 7 27.78 -15.59 -18.52
CA GLU A 7 28.46 -14.70 -17.58
C GLU A 7 29.37 -15.45 -16.61
N ILE A 8 28.87 -16.57 -16.03
CA ILE A 8 29.66 -17.42 -15.11
C ILE A 8 30.84 -18.05 -15.83
N GLY A 9 30.61 -18.63 -17.03
CA GLY A 9 31.66 -19.22 -17.83
C GLY A 9 32.76 -18.23 -18.19
N MET A 10 32.39 -17.04 -18.67
CA MET A 10 33.38 -15.98 -18.97
C MET A 10 34.13 -15.50 -17.72
N ARG A 11 33.47 -15.43 -16.57
CA ARG A 11 34.11 -15.09 -15.31
C ARG A 11 35.12 -16.12 -14.83
N LEU A 12 34.90 -17.41 -15.14
CA LEU A 12 35.86 -18.48 -14.87
C LEU A 12 37.04 -18.46 -15.86
N LEU A 13 36.81 -18.05 -17.10
CA LEU A 13 37.85 -17.98 -18.13
C LEU A 13 38.73 -16.73 -18.06
N GLU A 14 38.27 -15.66 -17.37
CA GLU A 14 38.94 -14.36 -17.30
C GLU A 14 40.44 -14.41 -16.88
N PRO A 15 40.89 -15.21 -15.91
CA PRO A 15 42.30 -15.29 -15.56
C PRO A 15 43.16 -16.18 -16.43
N TRP A 16 42.58 -16.97 -17.37
CA TRP A 16 43.31 -17.98 -18.17
C TRP A 16 44.27 -17.41 -19.21
N PRO A 17 43.95 -16.28 -19.89
CA PRO A 17 44.92 -15.69 -20.84
C PRO A 17 46.22 -15.27 -20.16
N LEU A 18 46.15 -14.78 -18.93
CA LEU A 18 47.35 -14.43 -18.16
C LEU A 18 48.17 -15.70 -17.80
N LYS A 19 47.49 -16.81 -17.48
CA LYS A 19 48.15 -18.10 -17.27
C LYS A 19 48.94 -18.51 -18.50
N TRP A 20 48.36 -18.43 -19.71
CA TRP A 20 49.03 -18.85 -20.97
C TRP A 20 50.33 -18.06 -21.19
N VAL A 21 50.32 -16.74 -20.96
CA VAL A 21 51.51 -15.91 -21.09
C VAL A 21 52.58 -16.29 -20.05
N LEU A 22 52.19 -16.46 -18.81
CA LEU A 22 53.15 -16.77 -17.72
C LEU A 22 53.77 -18.17 -17.88
N ASP A 23 52.97 -19.15 -18.29
CA ASP A 23 53.46 -20.50 -18.51
C ASP A 23 54.44 -20.55 -19.71
N ARG A 24 54.19 -19.75 -20.76
CA ARG A 24 55.13 -19.62 -21.90
C ARG A 24 56.43 -18.96 -21.49
N ILE A 25 56.39 -17.87 -20.72
CA ILE A 25 57.62 -17.24 -20.21
C ILE A 25 58.41 -18.22 -19.34
N ALA A 26 57.73 -18.98 -18.47
CA ALA A 26 58.40 -19.97 -17.62
C ALA A 26 58.98 -21.15 -18.40
N ALA A 27 58.32 -21.57 -19.49
CA ALA A 27 58.82 -22.63 -20.37
C ALA A 27 60.07 -22.21 -21.12
N VAL A 28 60.13 -20.99 -21.63
CA VAL A 28 61.32 -20.43 -22.31
C VAL A 28 62.50 -20.32 -21.34
N THR A 29 62.28 -19.92 -20.10
CA THR A 29 63.38 -19.71 -19.10
C THR A 29 63.89 -21.02 -18.47
N ARG A 30 63.04 -22.08 -18.34
CA ARG A 30 63.41 -23.30 -17.61
C ARG A 30 63.59 -24.55 -18.47
N HIS A 31 63.41 -24.47 -19.79
CA HIS A 31 63.44 -25.62 -20.73
C HIS A 31 62.54 -26.82 -20.33
N ARG A 32 61.62 -26.65 -19.37
CA ARG A 32 60.67 -27.63 -18.86
C ARG A 32 59.35 -26.94 -18.50
N GLY A 33 58.33 -27.09 -19.33
CA GLY A 33 56.95 -26.66 -19.06
C GLY A 33 55.96 -27.70 -19.59
N PRO A 34 54.72 -27.75 -19.06
CA PRO A 34 53.64 -28.55 -19.64
C PRO A 34 53.38 -28.04 -21.06
N ARG A 35 53.44 -28.92 -22.03
CA ARG A 35 53.18 -28.62 -23.45
C ARG A 35 51.68 -28.58 -23.69
N LEU A 36 51.16 -27.39 -24.04
CA LEU A 36 49.84 -27.26 -24.63
C LEU A 36 50.01 -27.28 -26.15
N PRO A 37 49.73 -28.41 -26.87
CA PRO A 37 50.16 -28.60 -28.27
C PRO A 37 49.75 -27.49 -29.22
N VAL A 38 48.58 -26.82 -28.95
CA VAL A 38 48.04 -25.78 -29.80
C VAL A 38 48.68 -24.40 -29.52
N LEU A 39 49.03 -24.09 -28.26
CA LEU A 39 49.60 -22.80 -27.86
C LEU A 39 51.13 -22.78 -28.01
N ASP A 40 51.79 -23.96 -27.94
CA ASP A 40 53.21 -24.10 -28.13
C ASP A 40 53.64 -23.95 -29.59
N ALA A 41 52.71 -24.14 -30.56
CA ALA A 41 52.94 -23.91 -31.98
C ALA A 41 52.97 -22.44 -32.40
N LEU A 42 52.51 -21.52 -31.51
CA LEU A 42 52.44 -20.09 -31.81
C LEU A 42 53.78 -19.39 -31.48
N ASP A 43 54.16 -18.45 -32.34
CA ASP A 43 55.24 -17.53 -32.05
C ASP A 43 54.95 -16.71 -30.80
N PRO A 44 55.94 -16.37 -29.93
CA PRO A 44 55.74 -15.60 -28.70
C PRO A 44 54.99 -14.29 -28.86
N ALA A 45 55.25 -13.55 -29.93
CA ALA A 45 54.52 -12.30 -30.22
C ALA A 45 53.05 -12.53 -30.53
N THR A 46 52.74 -13.57 -31.31
CA THR A 46 51.38 -13.99 -31.64
C THR A 46 50.62 -14.47 -30.41
N LEU A 47 51.28 -15.24 -29.52
CA LEU A 47 50.67 -15.67 -28.26
C LEU A 47 50.29 -14.47 -27.36
N LEU A 48 51.17 -13.48 -27.25
CA LEU A 48 50.92 -12.26 -26.50
C LEU A 48 49.72 -11.50 -27.08
N ALA A 49 49.69 -11.35 -28.41
CA ALA A 49 48.56 -10.64 -29.07
C ALA A 49 47.23 -11.41 -28.90
N VAL A 50 47.22 -12.76 -29.06
CA VAL A 50 46.05 -13.59 -28.85
C VAL A 50 45.58 -13.52 -27.37
N SER A 51 46.52 -13.60 -26.42
CA SER A 51 46.18 -13.51 -25.00
C SER A 51 45.60 -12.12 -24.62
N ALA A 52 46.18 -11.04 -25.13
CA ALA A 52 45.66 -9.70 -24.92
C ALA A 52 44.25 -9.53 -25.52
N LEU A 53 44.04 -10.04 -26.75
CA LEU A 53 42.73 -10.03 -27.39
C LEU A 53 41.72 -10.90 -26.61
N ALA A 54 42.13 -12.05 -26.11
CA ALA A 54 41.27 -12.94 -25.31
C ALA A 54 40.80 -12.28 -24.02
N VAL A 55 41.65 -11.47 -23.33
CA VAL A 55 41.22 -10.69 -22.17
C VAL A 55 40.10 -9.72 -22.52
N ILE A 56 40.25 -9.00 -23.64
CA ILE A 56 39.25 -8.01 -24.09
C ILE A 56 37.95 -8.77 -24.49
N VAL A 57 38.05 -9.85 -25.23
CA VAL A 57 36.90 -10.63 -25.69
C VAL A 57 36.15 -11.25 -24.50
N PHE A 58 36.85 -11.88 -23.54
CA PHE A 58 36.21 -12.47 -22.37
C PHE A 58 35.55 -11.40 -21.48
N ALA A 59 36.21 -10.26 -21.26
CA ALA A 59 35.63 -9.15 -20.52
C ALA A 59 34.41 -8.55 -21.24
N GLY A 60 34.50 -8.38 -22.57
CA GLY A 60 33.39 -7.87 -23.40
C GLY A 60 32.18 -8.81 -23.41
N LEU A 61 32.41 -10.11 -23.63
CA LEU A 61 31.35 -11.13 -23.61
C LEU A 61 30.71 -11.23 -22.22
N ARG A 62 31.52 -11.18 -21.16
CA ARG A 62 31.02 -11.14 -19.78
C ARG A 62 30.15 -9.92 -19.52
N ALA A 63 30.61 -8.73 -19.94
CA ALA A 63 29.85 -7.49 -19.76
C ALA A 63 28.51 -7.54 -20.53
N LEU A 64 28.53 -8.05 -21.77
CA LEU A 64 27.34 -8.24 -22.59
C LEU A 64 26.37 -9.24 -21.95
N ALA A 65 26.88 -10.38 -21.49
CA ALA A 65 26.07 -11.39 -20.81
C ALA A 65 25.46 -10.85 -19.51
N ALA A 66 26.24 -10.12 -18.70
CA ALA A 66 25.77 -9.44 -17.47
C ALA A 66 24.69 -8.40 -17.77
N TYR A 67 24.84 -7.63 -18.86
CA TYR A 67 23.85 -6.66 -19.31
C TYR A 67 22.51 -7.34 -19.63
N TYR A 68 22.52 -8.34 -20.52
CA TYR A 68 21.30 -9.06 -20.89
C TYR A 68 20.68 -9.81 -19.71
N ASN A 69 21.51 -10.35 -18.83
CA ASN A 69 21.06 -10.98 -17.61
C ASN A 69 20.30 -9.98 -16.73
N THR A 70 20.93 -8.85 -16.41
CA THR A 70 20.33 -7.81 -15.55
C THR A 70 19.04 -7.23 -16.16
N VAL A 71 19.07 -6.86 -17.44
CA VAL A 71 17.90 -6.29 -18.13
C VAL A 71 16.76 -7.32 -18.26
N GLY A 72 17.08 -8.55 -18.65
CA GLY A 72 16.10 -9.62 -18.80
C GLY A 72 15.35 -9.90 -17.49
N PHE A 73 16.07 -9.97 -16.38
CA PHE A 73 15.46 -10.19 -15.07
C PHE A 73 14.69 -8.99 -14.55
N ALA A 74 15.20 -7.77 -14.79
CA ALA A 74 14.47 -6.57 -14.45
C ALA A 74 13.12 -6.48 -15.18
N LEU A 75 13.11 -6.83 -16.49
CA LEU A 75 11.87 -6.83 -17.28
C LEU A 75 10.86 -7.87 -16.76
N ILE A 76 11.30 -9.10 -16.51
CA ILE A 76 10.42 -10.17 -16.00
C ILE A 76 9.93 -9.80 -14.60
N GLY A 77 10.83 -9.38 -13.70
CA GLY A 77 10.49 -9.00 -12.34
C GLY A 77 9.47 -7.84 -12.32
N ASN A 78 9.68 -6.80 -13.12
CA ASN A 78 8.76 -5.68 -13.23
C ASN A 78 7.37 -6.11 -13.72
N ARG A 79 7.28 -6.98 -14.72
CA ARG A 79 5.99 -7.48 -15.23
C ARG A 79 5.22 -8.26 -14.17
N VAL A 80 5.88 -9.21 -13.52
CA VAL A 80 5.23 -10.04 -12.47
C VAL A 80 4.74 -9.17 -11.33
N LEU A 81 5.56 -8.24 -10.85
CA LEU A 81 5.19 -7.41 -9.70
C LEU A 81 4.18 -6.32 -10.04
N THR A 82 4.13 -5.86 -11.29
CA THR A 82 3.03 -5.01 -11.75
C THR A 82 1.72 -5.80 -11.73
N ALA A 83 1.72 -7.06 -12.18
CA ALA A 83 0.54 -7.94 -12.12
C ALA A 83 0.09 -8.14 -10.65
N VAL A 84 1.02 -8.47 -9.73
CA VAL A 84 0.73 -8.62 -8.30
C VAL A 84 0.17 -7.32 -7.69
N ARG A 85 0.73 -6.16 -8.05
CA ARG A 85 0.23 -4.86 -7.56
C ARG A 85 -1.18 -4.58 -8.02
N ASN A 86 -1.47 -4.85 -9.29
CA ASN A 86 -2.80 -4.65 -9.85
C ASN A 86 -3.83 -5.61 -9.21
N GLU A 87 -3.45 -6.87 -8.99
CA GLU A 87 -4.29 -7.85 -8.33
C GLU A 87 -4.54 -7.49 -6.87
N LEU A 88 -3.49 -7.07 -6.14
CA LEU A 88 -3.62 -6.61 -4.76
C LEU A 88 -4.52 -5.38 -4.64
N TYR A 89 -4.37 -4.41 -5.55
CA TYR A 89 -5.24 -3.24 -5.59
C TYR A 89 -6.69 -3.61 -5.90
N GLY A 90 -6.89 -4.48 -6.89
CA GLY A 90 -8.23 -5.01 -7.23
C GLY A 90 -8.86 -5.77 -6.06
N GLN A 91 -8.06 -6.54 -5.31
CA GLN A 91 -8.52 -7.25 -4.11
C GLN A 91 -8.91 -6.27 -2.99
N LEU A 92 -8.10 -5.25 -2.73
CA LEU A 92 -8.43 -4.20 -1.75
C LEU A 92 -9.76 -3.50 -2.08
N GLN A 93 -10.05 -3.23 -3.35
CA GLN A 93 -11.33 -2.65 -3.76
C GLN A 93 -12.53 -3.59 -3.55
N ARG A 94 -12.30 -4.91 -3.53
CA ARG A 94 -13.35 -5.92 -3.31
C ARG A 94 -13.59 -6.25 -1.84
N LEU A 95 -12.62 -5.95 -0.96
CA LEU A 95 -12.77 -6.19 0.47
C LEU A 95 -13.88 -5.35 1.07
N SER A 96 -14.59 -5.92 2.04
CA SER A 96 -15.75 -5.32 2.69
C SER A 96 -15.41 -4.06 3.50
N LEU A 97 -16.41 -3.22 3.73
CA LEU A 97 -16.26 -2.01 4.54
C LEU A 97 -15.79 -2.31 5.97
N SER A 98 -16.18 -3.48 6.53
CA SER A 98 -15.71 -3.96 7.82
C SER A 98 -14.18 -4.07 7.91
N PHE A 99 -13.54 -4.50 6.83
CA PHE A 99 -12.08 -4.56 6.73
C PHE A 99 -11.47 -3.15 6.70
N HIS A 100 -11.99 -2.26 5.85
CA HIS A 100 -11.46 -0.91 5.69
C HIS A 100 -11.60 -0.05 6.96
N ASN A 101 -12.67 -0.24 7.72
CA ASN A 101 -12.89 0.47 8.99
C ASN A 101 -11.92 0.03 10.09
N ARG A 102 -11.44 -1.22 10.05
CA ARG A 102 -10.43 -1.73 11.01
C ARG A 102 -8.99 -1.47 10.56
N ALA A 103 -8.75 -1.41 9.27
CA ALA A 103 -7.43 -1.22 8.70
C ALA A 103 -7.05 0.28 8.64
N ARG A 104 -5.79 0.59 8.94
CA ARG A 104 -5.27 1.95 8.75
C ARG A 104 -4.95 2.15 7.27
N SER A 105 -5.52 3.19 6.65
CA SER A 105 -5.31 3.49 5.22
C SER A 105 -3.82 3.62 4.85
N GLY A 106 -3.00 4.20 5.74
CA GLY A 106 -1.55 4.31 5.54
C GLY A 106 -0.84 2.95 5.48
N ASP A 107 -1.28 1.96 6.29
CA ASP A 107 -0.72 0.60 6.23
C ASP A 107 -1.07 -0.10 4.91
N LEU A 108 -2.30 0.05 4.44
CA LEU A 108 -2.74 -0.51 3.15
C LEU A 108 -1.95 0.11 1.99
N LEU A 109 -1.74 1.41 2.01
CA LEU A 109 -0.93 2.11 1.01
C LEU A 109 0.52 1.59 1.00
N LEU A 110 1.12 1.41 2.19
CA LEU A 110 2.46 0.85 2.32
C LEU A 110 2.56 -0.59 1.80
N ARG A 111 1.53 -1.40 1.94
CA ARG A 111 1.51 -2.77 1.39
C ARG A 111 1.50 -2.77 -0.14
N VAL A 112 0.67 -1.93 -0.76
CA VAL A 112 0.58 -1.83 -2.23
C VAL A 112 1.85 -1.24 -2.85
N THR A 113 2.42 -0.19 -2.25
CA THR A 113 3.57 0.53 -2.82
C THR A 113 4.90 0.02 -2.29
N GLY A 114 5.02 -0.13 -0.97
CA GLY A 114 6.25 -0.47 -0.27
C GLY A 114 6.58 -1.96 -0.29
N ASP A 115 5.66 -2.81 0.19
CA ASP A 115 5.92 -4.25 0.29
C ASP A 115 6.10 -4.90 -1.09
N VAL A 116 5.24 -4.57 -2.05
CA VAL A 116 5.39 -5.05 -3.44
C VAL A 116 6.67 -4.52 -4.06
N GLY A 117 7.02 -3.24 -3.86
CA GLY A 117 8.29 -2.67 -4.32
C GLY A 117 9.50 -3.35 -3.69
N PHE A 118 9.41 -3.71 -2.40
CA PHE A 118 10.47 -4.41 -1.70
C PHE A 118 10.66 -5.86 -2.20
N LEU A 119 9.58 -6.56 -2.50
CA LEU A 119 9.62 -7.88 -3.15
C LEU A 119 10.33 -7.80 -4.51
N GLN A 120 10.05 -6.75 -5.29
CA GLN A 120 10.72 -6.47 -6.56
C GLN A 120 12.23 -6.29 -6.38
N ASP A 121 12.65 -5.41 -5.45
CA ASP A 121 14.06 -5.15 -5.20
C ASP A 121 14.79 -6.45 -4.83
N VAL A 122 14.21 -7.26 -3.94
CA VAL A 122 14.84 -8.51 -3.51
C VAL A 122 14.85 -9.58 -4.60
N ALA A 123 13.80 -9.71 -5.40
CA ALA A 123 13.77 -10.67 -6.51
C ALA A 123 14.84 -10.36 -7.56
N VAL A 124 14.97 -9.09 -7.95
CA VAL A 124 15.89 -8.66 -9.03
C VAL A 124 17.31 -8.46 -8.51
N THR A 125 17.50 -7.79 -7.37
CA THR A 125 18.83 -7.42 -6.87
C THR A 125 19.39 -8.37 -5.82
N GLY A 126 18.57 -9.28 -5.29
CA GLY A 126 18.93 -10.22 -4.21
C GLY A 126 19.08 -11.65 -4.67
N LEU A 127 17.98 -12.29 -5.04
CA LEU A 127 17.94 -13.73 -5.29
C LEU A 127 18.83 -14.15 -6.47
N LEU A 128 18.79 -13.38 -7.53
CA LEU A 128 19.53 -13.67 -8.76
C LEU A 128 21.04 -13.56 -8.62
N PRO A 129 21.58 -12.42 -8.08
CA PRO A 129 23.00 -12.34 -7.79
C PRO A 129 23.46 -13.41 -6.81
N LEU A 130 22.58 -13.85 -5.89
CA LEU A 130 22.86 -14.94 -4.95
C LEU A 130 23.10 -16.26 -5.70
N LEU A 131 22.21 -16.63 -6.62
CA LEU A 131 22.33 -17.83 -7.45
C LEU A 131 23.57 -17.76 -8.35
N ALA A 132 23.79 -16.64 -9.03
CA ALA A 132 24.96 -16.40 -9.88
C ALA A 132 26.27 -16.53 -9.08
N ASN A 133 26.31 -15.92 -7.90
CA ASN A 133 27.47 -15.97 -7.02
C ASN A 133 27.70 -17.38 -6.45
N ALA A 134 26.65 -18.13 -6.09
CA ALA A 134 26.74 -19.51 -5.62
C ALA A 134 27.32 -20.42 -6.73
N LEU A 135 26.76 -20.35 -7.95
CA LEU A 135 27.25 -21.12 -9.10
C LEU A 135 28.69 -20.75 -9.46
N THR A 136 29.03 -19.46 -9.43
CA THR A 136 30.41 -18.98 -9.66
C THR A 136 31.37 -19.54 -8.62
N LEU A 137 30.99 -19.54 -7.33
CA LEU A 137 31.79 -20.08 -6.25
C LEU A 137 32.04 -21.58 -6.42
N VAL A 138 31.00 -22.33 -6.76
CA VAL A 138 31.12 -23.77 -7.05
C VAL A 138 32.03 -24.02 -8.26
N GLY A 139 31.87 -23.25 -9.34
CA GLY A 139 32.74 -23.33 -10.52
C GLY A 139 34.21 -23.02 -10.21
N MET A 140 34.48 -21.93 -9.44
CA MET A 140 35.81 -21.58 -8.99
C MET A 140 36.43 -22.69 -8.12
N ALA A 141 35.68 -23.22 -7.16
CA ALA A 141 36.16 -24.31 -6.29
C ALA A 141 36.46 -25.58 -7.09
N ALA A 142 35.63 -25.93 -8.06
CA ALA A 142 35.86 -27.08 -8.96
C ALA A 142 37.14 -26.93 -9.77
N VAL A 143 37.37 -25.75 -10.37
CA VAL A 143 38.61 -25.49 -11.14
C VAL A 143 39.83 -25.46 -10.21
N MET A 144 39.74 -24.86 -9.01
CA MET A 144 40.83 -24.86 -8.03
C MET A 144 41.19 -26.28 -7.57
N LEU A 145 40.18 -27.15 -7.32
CA LEU A 145 40.41 -28.57 -6.99
C LEU A 145 41.07 -29.33 -8.13
N TRP A 146 40.67 -29.05 -9.37
CA TRP A 146 41.25 -29.64 -10.56
C TRP A 146 42.71 -29.21 -10.77
N LEU A 147 43.04 -27.93 -10.53
CA LEU A 147 44.41 -27.42 -10.68
C LEU A 147 45.34 -27.95 -9.57
N ASN A 148 44.94 -27.90 -8.32
CA ASN A 148 45.75 -28.38 -7.19
C ASN A 148 44.88 -28.60 -5.93
N ALA A 149 44.49 -29.85 -5.69
CA ALA A 149 43.63 -30.19 -4.55
C ALA A 149 44.25 -29.88 -3.16
N PRO A 150 45.54 -30.19 -2.88
CA PRO A 150 46.17 -29.82 -1.62
C PRO A 150 46.16 -28.31 -1.35
N LEU A 151 46.43 -27.48 -2.36
CA LEU A 151 46.42 -26.03 -2.23
C LEU A 151 45.01 -25.49 -2.00
N THR A 152 44.00 -26.11 -2.62
CA THR A 152 42.59 -25.80 -2.42
C THR A 152 42.15 -26.10 -0.99
N LEU A 153 42.59 -27.19 -0.38
CA LEU A 153 42.32 -27.50 1.03
C LEU A 153 42.92 -26.47 1.98
N ILE A 154 44.15 -25.97 1.69
CA ILE A 154 44.77 -24.88 2.47
C ILE A 154 43.92 -23.60 2.35
N ALA A 155 43.46 -23.27 1.16
CA ALA A 155 42.58 -22.12 0.96
C ALA A 155 41.23 -22.28 1.70
N LEU A 156 40.61 -23.47 1.64
CA LEU A 156 39.36 -23.79 2.33
C LEU A 156 39.52 -23.82 3.86
N ALA A 157 40.70 -24.15 4.38
CA ALA A 157 40.97 -24.13 5.83
C ALA A 157 40.79 -22.77 6.49
N THR A 158 40.86 -21.67 5.72
CA THR A 158 40.51 -20.32 6.20
C THR A 158 39.00 -20.06 6.29
N GLY A 159 38.19 -20.89 5.65
CA GLY A 159 36.73 -20.77 5.57
C GLY A 159 36.02 -20.80 6.93
N PRO A 160 36.32 -21.74 7.83
CA PRO A 160 35.70 -21.78 9.17
C PRO A 160 35.98 -20.51 10.00
N LEU A 161 37.22 -20.00 9.96
CA LEU A 161 37.57 -18.76 10.66
C LEU A 161 36.83 -17.56 10.08
N PHE A 162 36.73 -17.48 8.77
CA PHE A 162 35.93 -16.49 8.07
C PHE A 162 34.44 -16.57 8.48
N TRP A 163 33.87 -17.78 8.48
CA TRP A 163 32.46 -18.01 8.85
C TRP A 163 32.17 -17.54 10.28
N VAL A 164 32.96 -17.97 11.26
CA VAL A 164 32.79 -17.63 12.67
C VAL A 164 32.89 -16.13 12.89
N SER A 165 33.92 -15.47 12.31
CA SER A 165 34.13 -14.04 12.43
C SER A 165 32.98 -13.25 11.82
N THR A 166 32.57 -13.62 10.60
CA THR A 166 31.47 -12.96 9.87
C THR A 166 30.12 -13.19 10.58
N ALA A 167 29.83 -14.38 11.07
CA ALA A 167 28.59 -14.69 11.77
C ALA A 167 28.44 -13.88 13.06
N ARG A 168 29.51 -13.78 13.89
CA ARG A 168 29.50 -12.99 15.14
C ARG A 168 29.28 -11.50 14.90
N LEU A 169 30.05 -10.91 13.97
CA LEU A 169 29.91 -9.48 13.65
C LEU A 169 28.56 -9.16 13.00
N SER A 170 28.11 -9.98 12.06
CA SER A 170 26.81 -9.81 11.40
C SER A 170 25.64 -9.86 12.38
N ARG A 171 25.72 -10.69 13.44
CA ARG A 171 24.71 -10.71 14.50
C ARG A 171 24.64 -9.37 15.22
N ARG A 172 25.80 -8.83 15.64
CA ARG A 172 25.88 -7.52 16.31
C ARG A 172 25.42 -6.37 15.41
N ILE A 173 25.76 -6.41 14.11
CA ILE A 173 25.30 -5.43 13.13
C ILE A 173 23.77 -5.47 13.03
N ARG A 174 23.17 -6.66 12.91
CA ARG A 174 21.70 -6.81 12.84
C ARG A 174 20.99 -6.27 14.09
N GLU A 175 21.52 -6.56 15.28
CA GLU A 175 20.96 -6.05 16.54
C GLU A 175 21.02 -4.51 16.60
N THR A 176 22.14 -3.92 16.22
CA THR A 176 22.34 -2.46 16.20
C THR A 176 21.45 -1.80 15.14
N ALA A 177 21.35 -2.38 13.94
CA ALA A 177 20.49 -1.89 12.88
C ALA A 177 18.99 -2.01 13.24
N ARG A 178 18.59 -3.02 14.01
CA ARG A 178 17.23 -3.13 14.53
C ARG A 178 16.89 -2.00 15.50
N ARG A 179 17.82 -1.69 16.43
CA ARG A 179 17.67 -0.56 17.36
C ARG A 179 17.60 0.79 16.63
N GLN A 180 18.47 0.98 15.64
CA GLN A 180 18.45 2.19 14.80
C GLN A 180 17.09 2.39 14.14
N ARG A 181 16.51 1.35 13.53
CA ARG A 181 15.20 1.45 12.90
C ARG A 181 14.06 1.74 13.87
N GLN A 182 14.13 1.21 15.10
CA GLN A 182 13.14 1.56 16.13
C GLN A 182 13.23 3.05 16.49
N GLN A 183 14.44 3.60 16.56
CA GLN A 183 14.66 5.03 16.82
C GLN A 183 14.21 5.90 15.63
N GLU A 184 14.47 5.48 14.40
CA GLU A 184 13.97 6.14 13.19
C GLU A 184 12.44 6.14 13.14
N GLY A 185 11.80 5.02 13.48
CA GLY A 185 10.34 4.94 13.57
C GLY A 185 9.75 5.87 14.64
N ALA A 186 10.37 5.94 15.82
CA ALA A 186 9.94 6.87 16.88
C ALA A 186 10.10 8.33 16.44
N MET A 187 11.21 8.67 15.78
CA MET A 187 11.47 10.00 15.25
C MET A 187 10.45 10.38 14.15
N ALA A 188 10.14 9.45 13.24
CA ALA A 188 9.14 9.64 12.21
C ALA A 188 7.72 9.84 12.79
N ALA A 189 7.36 9.09 13.85
CA ALA A 189 6.09 9.27 14.56
C ALA A 189 5.98 10.65 15.19
N THR A 190 7.03 11.13 15.90
CA THR A 190 7.07 12.48 16.47
C THR A 190 6.96 13.56 15.39
N ALA A 191 7.63 13.39 14.26
CA ALA A 191 7.52 14.33 13.14
C ALA A 191 6.11 14.35 12.54
N ALA A 192 5.51 13.18 12.30
CA ALA A 192 4.15 13.08 11.77
C ALA A 192 3.11 13.70 12.72
N GLU A 193 3.24 13.45 14.02
CA GLU A 193 2.37 14.04 15.05
C GLU A 193 2.51 15.57 15.08
N SER A 194 3.73 16.09 15.11
CA SER A 194 3.97 17.53 15.15
C SER A 194 3.50 18.24 13.89
N ILE A 195 3.70 17.66 12.71
CA ILE A 195 3.22 18.24 11.45
C ILE A 195 1.67 18.17 11.39
N GLY A 196 1.07 17.05 11.81
CA GLY A 196 -0.38 16.89 11.84
C GLY A 196 -1.07 17.86 12.83
N ALA A 197 -0.39 18.20 13.92
CA ALA A 197 -0.88 19.12 14.96
C ALA A 197 -0.31 20.53 14.85
N VAL A 198 0.23 20.96 13.70
CA VAL A 198 0.98 22.21 13.54
C VAL A 198 0.20 23.44 14.00
N LYS A 199 -1.13 23.49 13.76
CA LYS A 199 -2.00 24.58 14.24
C LYS A 199 -2.03 24.69 15.77
N VAL A 200 -2.07 23.55 16.46
CA VAL A 200 -2.05 23.47 17.92
C VAL A 200 -0.69 23.87 18.47
N ILE A 201 0.39 23.40 17.84
CA ILE A 201 1.76 23.74 18.22
C ILE A 201 1.97 25.27 18.14
N HIS A 202 1.56 25.90 17.04
CA HIS A 202 1.64 27.36 16.88
C HIS A 202 0.73 28.10 17.87
N ALA A 203 -0.52 27.64 18.05
CA ALA A 203 -1.46 28.29 18.98
C ALA A 203 -0.96 28.27 20.44
N LEU A 204 -0.18 27.23 20.81
CA LEU A 204 0.36 27.08 22.17
C LEU A 204 1.86 27.43 22.26
N SER A 205 2.49 27.91 21.18
CA SER A 205 3.93 28.27 21.12
C SER A 205 4.85 27.13 21.59
N LEU A 206 4.56 25.88 21.14
CA LEU A 206 5.28 24.68 21.55
C LEU A 206 6.39 24.28 20.57
N GLU A 207 6.75 25.11 19.58
CA GLU A 207 7.75 24.82 18.54
C GLU A 207 9.10 24.40 19.14
N GLY A 208 9.55 25.12 20.16
CA GLY A 208 10.80 24.83 20.87
C GLY A 208 10.79 23.48 21.56
N THR A 209 9.67 23.10 22.16
CA THR A 209 9.52 21.82 22.87
C THR A 209 9.61 20.65 21.91
N PHE A 210 8.87 20.70 20.80
CA PHE A 210 8.88 19.63 19.79
C PHE A 210 10.22 19.57 19.03
N ALA A 211 10.83 20.71 18.73
CA ALA A 211 12.17 20.76 18.12
C ALA A 211 13.24 20.15 19.02
N GLN A 212 13.21 20.40 20.34
CA GLN A 212 14.11 19.78 21.30
C GLN A 212 13.89 18.28 21.42
N ALA A 213 12.63 17.82 21.49
CA ALA A 213 12.30 16.39 21.52
C ALA A 213 12.82 15.66 20.28
N PHE A 214 12.55 16.21 19.09
CA PHE A 214 13.04 15.67 17.82
C PHE A 214 14.58 15.65 17.76
N THR A 215 15.24 16.75 18.16
CA THR A 215 16.71 16.83 18.21
C THR A 215 17.30 15.78 19.16
N GLY A 216 16.68 15.54 20.31
CA GLY A 216 17.08 14.49 21.25
C GLY A 216 17.02 13.09 20.65
N GLN A 217 15.94 12.79 19.93
CA GLN A 217 15.78 11.52 19.21
C GLN A 217 16.78 11.39 18.06
N SER A 218 16.99 12.45 17.29
CA SER A 218 17.95 12.50 16.17
C SER A 218 19.39 12.23 16.64
N ARG A 219 19.81 12.81 17.78
CA ARG A 219 21.14 12.53 18.38
C ARG A 219 21.31 11.07 18.80
N LYS A 220 20.26 10.45 19.39
CA LYS A 220 20.28 9.01 19.74
C LYS A 220 20.40 8.15 18.50
N ASN A 221 19.65 8.46 17.43
CA ASN A 221 19.72 7.76 16.15
C ASN A 221 21.11 7.90 15.52
N LEU A 222 21.70 9.10 15.50
CA LEU A 222 23.07 9.36 15.02
C LEU A 222 24.09 8.46 15.75
N ALA A 223 24.05 8.43 17.08
CA ALA A 223 24.99 7.62 17.88
C ALA A 223 24.87 6.12 17.54
N THR A 224 23.63 5.62 17.37
CA THR A 224 23.38 4.22 17.00
C THR A 224 23.81 3.93 15.56
N GLY A 225 23.58 4.86 14.62
CA GLY A 225 24.01 4.78 13.23
C GLY A 225 25.55 4.74 13.10
N VAL A 226 26.25 5.63 13.81
CA VAL A 226 27.72 5.62 13.87
C VAL A 226 28.24 4.27 14.40
N ARG A 227 27.58 3.70 15.43
CA ARG A 227 27.95 2.38 15.96
C ARG A 227 27.73 1.26 14.93
N ALA A 228 26.62 1.29 14.18
CA ALA A 228 26.34 0.34 13.11
C ALA A 228 27.41 0.41 12.01
N THR A 229 27.78 1.63 11.59
CA THR A 229 28.82 1.87 10.58
C THR A 229 30.19 1.38 11.06
N ARG A 230 30.55 1.64 12.33
CA ARG A 230 31.81 1.13 12.91
C ARG A 230 31.88 -0.41 12.91
N LEU A 231 30.77 -1.08 13.26
CA LEU A 231 30.71 -2.54 13.23
C LEU A 231 30.80 -3.09 11.80
N SER A 232 30.17 -2.42 10.83
CA SER A 232 30.27 -2.77 9.40
C SER A 232 31.69 -2.59 8.87
N ALA A 233 32.34 -1.48 9.18
CA ALA A 233 33.74 -1.23 8.83
C ALA A 233 34.67 -2.26 9.47
N ALA A 234 34.46 -2.63 10.74
CA ALA A 234 35.24 -3.66 11.41
C ALA A 234 35.08 -5.02 10.72
N LEU A 235 33.86 -5.37 10.27
CA LEU A 235 33.61 -6.59 9.50
C LEU A 235 34.42 -6.58 8.20
N GLU A 236 34.35 -5.49 7.42
CA GLU A 236 35.07 -5.37 6.14
C GLU A 236 36.57 -5.53 6.35
N ARG A 237 37.15 -4.85 7.33
CA ARG A 237 38.62 -4.93 7.62
C ARG A 237 39.03 -6.32 8.11
N THR A 238 38.20 -6.97 8.93
CA THR A 238 38.46 -8.36 9.36
C THR A 238 38.47 -9.31 8.17
N VAL A 239 37.51 -9.14 7.23
CA VAL A 239 37.45 -9.93 6.00
C VAL A 239 38.68 -9.67 5.12
N ASP A 240 39.08 -8.42 4.93
CA ASP A 240 40.25 -8.04 4.14
C ASP A 240 41.55 -8.69 4.72
N LEU A 241 41.70 -8.67 6.06
CA LEU A 241 42.81 -9.33 6.74
C LEU A 241 42.80 -10.85 6.54
N LEU A 242 41.66 -11.50 6.64
CA LEU A 242 41.54 -12.94 6.40
C LEU A 242 41.87 -13.32 4.96
N ILE A 243 41.44 -12.49 3.99
CA ILE A 243 41.82 -12.66 2.57
C ILE A 243 43.32 -12.52 2.40
N ALA A 244 43.95 -11.54 3.04
CA ALA A 244 45.39 -11.34 2.97
C ALA A 244 46.16 -12.54 3.55
N ILE A 245 45.72 -13.09 4.70
CA ILE A 245 46.32 -14.29 5.31
C ILE A 245 46.14 -15.52 4.38
N ALA A 246 44.93 -15.73 3.82
CA ALA A 246 44.72 -16.80 2.88
C ALA A 246 45.58 -16.67 1.62
N THR A 247 45.71 -15.45 1.09
CA THR A 247 46.53 -15.15 -0.08
C THR A 247 48.02 -15.40 0.23
N ALA A 248 48.52 -14.99 1.39
CA ALA A 248 49.91 -15.23 1.81
C ALA A 248 50.21 -16.73 1.97
N ALA A 249 49.27 -17.50 2.58
CA ALA A 249 49.42 -18.95 2.71
C ALA A 249 49.44 -19.65 1.33
N VAL A 250 48.48 -19.30 0.46
CA VAL A 250 48.45 -19.86 -0.92
C VAL A 250 49.65 -19.46 -1.72
N LEU A 251 50.14 -18.23 -1.58
CA LEU A 251 51.36 -17.79 -2.25
C LEU A 251 52.60 -18.59 -1.77
N TRP A 252 52.75 -18.77 -0.44
CA TRP A 252 53.88 -19.52 0.12
C TRP A 252 53.88 -20.99 -0.32
N PHE A 253 52.77 -21.70 -0.11
CA PHE A 253 52.70 -23.12 -0.45
C PHE A 253 52.63 -23.35 -1.97
N GLY A 254 51.94 -22.46 -2.71
CA GLY A 254 51.84 -22.51 -4.17
C GLY A 254 53.16 -22.24 -4.88
N ALA A 255 53.89 -21.20 -4.42
CA ALA A 255 55.23 -20.92 -4.95
C ALA A 255 56.20 -22.09 -4.67
N ARG A 256 56.14 -22.68 -3.46
CA ARG A 256 56.93 -23.88 -3.14
C ARG A 256 56.57 -25.08 -4.03
N SER A 257 55.29 -25.25 -4.34
CA SER A 257 54.81 -26.28 -5.27
C SER A 257 55.27 -26.02 -6.70
N ALA A 258 55.23 -24.76 -7.14
CA ALA A 258 55.76 -24.37 -8.46
C ALA A 258 57.28 -24.55 -8.58
N LEU A 259 58.04 -24.23 -7.52
CA LEU A 259 59.50 -24.47 -7.49
C LEU A 259 59.84 -25.95 -7.57
N ARG A 260 59.01 -26.83 -7.04
CA ARG A 260 59.13 -28.30 -7.12
C ARG A 260 58.62 -28.90 -8.44
N GLY A 261 58.05 -28.08 -9.33
CA GLY A 261 57.52 -28.51 -10.62
C GLY A 261 56.16 -29.21 -10.54
N ALA A 262 55.48 -29.18 -9.40
CA ALA A 262 54.15 -29.78 -9.20
C ALA A 262 53.00 -28.90 -9.68
N MET A 263 53.22 -27.63 -10.01
CA MET A 263 52.28 -26.70 -10.63
C MET A 263 53.01 -25.65 -11.46
N THR A 264 52.31 -25.00 -12.39
CA THR A 264 52.92 -23.90 -13.18
C THR A 264 52.79 -22.56 -12.49
N PRO A 265 53.64 -21.56 -12.81
CA PRO A 265 53.45 -20.20 -12.34
C PRO A 265 52.08 -19.59 -12.76
N GLY A 266 51.60 -19.93 -13.96
CA GLY A 266 50.29 -19.54 -14.45
C GLY A 266 49.14 -20.12 -13.63
N ASP A 267 49.26 -21.41 -13.21
CA ASP A 267 48.29 -22.05 -12.32
C ASP A 267 48.16 -21.28 -11.00
N LEU A 268 49.30 -20.87 -10.42
CA LEU A 268 49.30 -20.09 -9.18
C LEU A 268 48.58 -18.76 -9.34
N VAL A 269 48.76 -18.07 -10.46
CA VAL A 269 48.04 -16.78 -10.72
C VAL A 269 46.56 -16.98 -10.86
N VAL A 270 46.10 -18.00 -11.61
CA VAL A 270 44.69 -18.36 -11.71
C VAL A 270 44.12 -18.68 -10.33
N PHE A 271 44.87 -19.46 -9.54
CA PHE A 271 44.46 -19.85 -8.20
C PHE A 271 44.28 -18.64 -7.28
N LEU A 272 45.22 -17.70 -7.28
CA LEU A 272 45.17 -16.45 -6.51
C LEU A 272 44.02 -15.54 -6.96
N ALA A 273 43.74 -15.48 -8.29
CA ALA A 273 42.63 -14.71 -8.82
C ALA A 273 41.28 -15.30 -8.35
N TYR A 274 41.13 -16.63 -8.41
CA TYR A 274 39.92 -17.27 -7.91
C TYR A 274 39.75 -17.15 -6.40
N LEU A 275 40.82 -17.33 -5.64
CA LEU A 275 40.79 -17.14 -4.18
C LEU A 275 40.28 -15.75 -3.81
N LYS A 276 40.84 -14.69 -4.42
CA LYS A 276 40.43 -13.31 -4.19
C LYS A 276 38.95 -13.09 -4.54
N ASN A 277 38.49 -13.65 -5.66
CA ASN A 277 37.14 -13.50 -6.14
C ASN A 277 36.12 -14.37 -5.37
N ALA A 278 36.54 -15.52 -4.79
CA ALA A 278 35.66 -16.42 -4.03
C ALA A 278 35.12 -15.82 -2.72
N PHE A 279 35.81 -14.86 -2.13
CA PHE A 279 35.33 -14.21 -0.89
C PHE A 279 34.22 -13.18 -1.13
N ARG A 280 34.07 -12.65 -2.35
CA ARG A 280 33.02 -11.67 -2.71
C ARG A 280 31.62 -12.27 -2.61
N PRO A 281 31.30 -13.42 -3.20
CA PRO A 281 30.01 -14.12 -3.03
C PRO A 281 29.65 -14.36 -1.56
N VAL A 282 30.61 -14.73 -0.72
CA VAL A 282 30.36 -15.02 0.69
C VAL A 282 29.98 -13.75 1.47
N ARG A 283 30.64 -12.62 1.18
CA ARG A 283 30.28 -11.30 1.73
C ARG A 283 28.87 -10.89 1.32
N ASP A 284 28.54 -11.07 0.05
CA ASP A 284 27.23 -10.73 -0.49
C ASP A 284 26.12 -11.61 0.09
N PHE A 285 26.38 -12.90 0.33
CA PHE A 285 25.43 -13.82 0.95
C PHE A 285 24.91 -13.30 2.30
N VAL A 286 25.78 -12.80 3.17
CA VAL A 286 25.40 -12.23 4.47
C VAL A 286 24.49 -10.99 4.30
N LYS A 287 24.76 -10.17 3.30
CA LYS A 287 23.96 -8.99 2.97
C LYS A 287 22.55 -9.38 2.49
N TYR A 288 22.47 -10.40 1.66
CA TYR A 288 21.21 -10.84 1.07
C TYR A 288 20.30 -11.63 2.03
N THR A 289 20.84 -12.38 2.99
CA THR A 289 20.01 -13.09 3.97
C THR A 289 19.09 -12.15 4.77
N GLY A 290 19.58 -10.96 5.14
CA GLY A 290 18.76 -9.95 5.81
C GLY A 290 17.66 -9.36 4.92
N ARG A 291 17.95 -9.20 3.62
CA ARG A 291 16.96 -8.74 2.63
C ARG A 291 15.91 -9.81 2.37
N LEU A 292 16.32 -11.07 2.24
CA LEU A 292 15.40 -12.19 2.00
C LEU A 292 14.41 -12.38 3.16
N ALA A 293 14.86 -12.29 4.41
CA ALA A 293 13.98 -12.36 5.58
C ALA A 293 12.91 -11.25 5.60
N LYS A 294 13.28 -10.03 5.17
CA LYS A 294 12.33 -8.93 5.02
C LYS A 294 11.35 -9.16 3.87
N ALA A 295 11.84 -9.70 2.74
CA ALA A 295 10.99 -10.02 1.60
C ALA A 295 9.98 -11.11 1.94
N SER A 296 10.37 -12.13 2.71
CA SER A 296 9.46 -13.16 3.22
C SER A 296 8.32 -12.53 4.02
N ALA A 297 8.64 -11.65 4.99
CA ALA A 297 7.63 -10.96 5.79
C ALA A 297 6.73 -10.03 4.95
N ALA A 298 7.28 -9.36 3.93
CA ALA A 298 6.49 -8.55 2.99
C ALA A 298 5.59 -9.44 2.12
N GLY A 299 6.11 -10.57 1.65
CA GLY A 299 5.36 -11.58 0.90
C GLY A 299 4.19 -12.15 1.69
N GLU A 300 4.40 -12.52 2.95
CA GLU A 300 3.34 -13.00 3.85
C GLU A 300 2.22 -11.96 4.00
N ARG A 301 2.54 -10.68 4.19
CA ARG A 301 1.52 -9.61 4.28
C ARG A 301 0.74 -9.39 2.99
N VAL A 302 1.41 -9.53 1.83
CA VAL A 302 0.76 -9.42 0.51
C VAL A 302 -0.16 -10.62 0.28
N LEU A 303 0.30 -11.84 0.58
CA LEU A 303 -0.50 -13.07 0.45
C LEU A 303 -1.70 -13.07 1.40
N ASP A 304 -1.53 -12.65 2.65
CA ASP A 304 -2.63 -12.51 3.63
C ASP A 304 -3.76 -11.62 3.09
N LEU A 305 -3.44 -10.56 2.35
CA LEU A 305 -4.44 -9.71 1.71
C LEU A 305 -5.07 -10.34 0.46
N LEU A 306 -4.28 -11.02 -0.37
CA LEU A 306 -4.76 -11.68 -1.60
C LEU A 306 -5.68 -12.86 -1.28
N ASP A 307 -5.36 -13.62 -0.24
CA ASP A 307 -6.13 -14.79 0.19
C ASP A 307 -7.37 -14.42 1.03
N ARG A 308 -7.49 -13.15 1.43
CA ARG A 308 -8.60 -12.71 2.27
C ARG A 308 -9.90 -12.67 1.49
N THR A 309 -10.89 -13.41 1.98
CA THR A 309 -12.23 -13.41 1.38
C THR A 309 -13.05 -12.22 1.90
N PRO A 310 -13.73 -11.44 1.02
CA PRO A 310 -14.66 -10.41 1.46
C PRO A 310 -15.82 -11.00 2.28
N ASP A 311 -16.17 -10.34 3.40
CA ASP A 311 -17.30 -10.75 4.23
C ASP A 311 -18.63 -10.62 3.45
N VAL A 312 -18.74 -9.57 2.62
CA VAL A 312 -19.88 -9.32 1.73
C VAL A 312 -19.45 -9.58 0.30
N ARG A 313 -20.09 -10.55 -0.34
CA ARG A 313 -19.81 -10.98 -1.72
C ARG A 313 -21.07 -11.52 -2.38
N ASP A 314 -21.04 -11.65 -3.68
CA ASP A 314 -22.10 -12.34 -4.41
C ASP A 314 -22.14 -13.81 -4.00
N LEU A 315 -23.32 -14.28 -3.59
CA LEU A 315 -23.54 -15.69 -3.27
C LEU A 315 -23.59 -16.53 -4.56
N PRO A 316 -23.23 -17.82 -4.49
CA PRO A 316 -23.46 -18.73 -5.60
C PRO A 316 -24.97 -18.74 -5.98
N GLY A 317 -25.28 -18.41 -7.23
CA GLY A 317 -26.65 -18.30 -7.70
C GLY A 317 -27.30 -16.92 -7.55
N ALA A 318 -26.56 -15.91 -7.09
CA ALA A 318 -27.04 -14.51 -7.10
C ALA A 318 -27.34 -14.06 -8.54
N VAL A 319 -28.47 -13.40 -8.71
CA VAL A 319 -28.96 -12.92 -10.03
C VAL A 319 -28.88 -11.38 -10.09
N PRO A 320 -28.75 -10.81 -11.28
CA PRO A 320 -28.90 -9.36 -11.43
C PRO A 320 -30.29 -8.90 -10.93
N ALA A 321 -30.31 -7.80 -10.15
CA ALA A 321 -31.56 -7.20 -9.72
C ALA A 321 -32.35 -6.68 -10.92
N PRO A 322 -33.63 -7.00 -11.05
CA PRO A 322 -34.50 -6.39 -12.07
C PRO A 322 -34.64 -4.88 -11.79
N ALA A 323 -35.40 -4.16 -12.62
CA ALA A 323 -35.82 -2.81 -12.29
C ALA A 323 -36.66 -2.82 -11.00
N LEU A 324 -36.07 -2.30 -9.91
CA LEU A 324 -36.70 -2.28 -8.59
C LEU A 324 -37.77 -1.18 -8.51
N ARG A 325 -38.83 -1.47 -7.76
CA ARG A 325 -39.83 -0.45 -7.37
C ARG A 325 -39.41 0.29 -6.11
N GLY A 326 -38.66 -0.40 -5.25
CA GLY A 326 -38.03 0.19 -4.06
C GLY A 326 -38.81 -0.05 -2.75
N ALA A 327 -39.71 -1.04 -2.67
CA ALA A 327 -40.26 -1.44 -1.38
C ALA A 327 -39.20 -2.17 -0.56
N VAL A 328 -38.99 -1.76 0.70
CA VAL A 328 -37.93 -2.30 1.57
C VAL A 328 -38.54 -2.85 2.86
N ARG A 329 -38.18 -4.09 3.21
CA ARG A 329 -38.61 -4.73 4.45
C ARG A 329 -37.40 -5.25 5.24
N PHE A 330 -37.34 -4.88 6.51
CA PHE A 330 -36.45 -5.46 7.50
C PHE A 330 -37.25 -6.50 8.30
N ASP A 331 -36.78 -7.73 8.37
CA ASP A 331 -37.42 -8.88 8.98
C ASP A 331 -36.51 -9.45 10.07
N GLY A 332 -36.69 -9.01 11.33
CA GLY A 332 -35.92 -9.40 12.49
C GLY A 332 -34.42 -9.07 12.41
N VAL A 333 -34.04 -7.96 11.79
CA VAL A 333 -32.64 -7.68 11.51
C VAL A 333 -31.86 -7.34 12.77
N GLY A 334 -30.79 -8.12 13.01
CA GLY A 334 -29.79 -7.86 14.04
C GLY A 334 -28.39 -7.75 13.46
N PHE A 335 -27.53 -6.91 14.07
CA PHE A 335 -26.15 -6.72 13.64
C PHE A 335 -25.21 -6.31 14.75
N CYS A 336 -23.99 -6.88 14.73
CA CYS A 336 -22.87 -6.51 15.60
C CYS A 336 -21.62 -6.22 14.76
N TYR A 337 -20.96 -5.08 15.00
CA TYR A 337 -19.63 -4.81 14.42
C TYR A 337 -18.56 -5.68 15.08
N GLU A 338 -18.72 -5.91 16.39
CA GLU A 338 -17.88 -6.78 17.19
C GLU A 338 -18.76 -7.73 18.01
N PRO A 339 -18.29 -8.97 18.28
CA PRO A 339 -19.05 -9.91 19.08
C PRO A 339 -19.44 -9.32 20.45
N GLY A 340 -20.71 -9.38 20.81
CA GLY A 340 -21.22 -8.91 22.10
C GLY A 340 -21.58 -7.41 22.16
N GLN A 341 -21.41 -6.65 21.08
CA GLN A 341 -21.82 -5.24 21.00
C GLN A 341 -22.85 -5.04 19.89
N PRO A 342 -24.15 -5.23 20.16
CA PRO A 342 -25.19 -5.06 19.14
C PRO A 342 -25.30 -3.60 18.71
N ALA A 343 -25.18 -3.37 17.41
CA ALA A 343 -25.47 -2.08 16.77
C ALA A 343 -26.92 -1.94 16.36
N LEU A 344 -27.56 -3.06 15.97
CA LEU A 344 -29.00 -3.17 15.72
C LEU A 344 -29.52 -4.48 16.32
N GLU A 345 -30.72 -4.43 16.91
CA GLU A 345 -31.38 -5.58 17.50
C GLU A 345 -32.84 -5.66 17.07
N ALA A 346 -33.21 -6.81 16.43
CA ALA A 346 -34.56 -7.16 16.08
C ALA A 346 -35.32 -6.00 15.40
N ILE A 347 -34.75 -5.47 14.34
CA ILE A 347 -35.39 -4.43 13.54
C ILE A 347 -36.45 -5.07 12.65
N ASP A 348 -37.69 -4.69 12.88
CA ASP A 348 -38.84 -5.05 12.06
C ASP A 348 -39.51 -3.78 11.53
N CYS A 349 -39.38 -3.53 10.24
CA CYS A 349 -40.06 -2.41 9.60
C CYS A 349 -40.29 -2.69 8.10
N GLU A 350 -41.38 -2.13 7.58
CA GLU A 350 -41.74 -2.18 6.17
C GLU A 350 -41.93 -0.76 5.64
N VAL A 351 -41.37 -0.50 4.46
CA VAL A 351 -41.39 0.79 3.77
C VAL A 351 -41.89 0.54 2.37
N GLU A 352 -42.94 1.21 2.00
CA GLU A 352 -43.56 1.08 0.67
C GLU A 352 -42.72 1.79 -0.40
N ALA A 353 -42.90 1.35 -1.66
CA ALA A 353 -42.23 2.00 -2.79
C ALA A 353 -42.69 3.46 -2.94
N GLY A 354 -41.72 4.37 -3.05
CA GLY A 354 -41.95 5.82 -3.14
C GLY A 354 -42.13 6.53 -1.80
N GLN A 355 -42.10 5.82 -0.66
CA GLN A 355 -42.30 6.40 0.66
C GLN A 355 -41.03 7.10 1.16
N HIS A 356 -41.20 8.24 1.82
CA HIS A 356 -40.11 8.98 2.47
C HIS A 356 -40.06 8.62 3.95
N VAL A 357 -38.93 8.09 4.39
CA VAL A 357 -38.72 7.64 5.77
C VAL A 357 -37.60 8.47 6.41
N ALA A 358 -37.89 9.14 7.52
CA ALA A 358 -36.91 9.81 8.33
C ALA A 358 -36.41 8.91 9.47
N LEU A 359 -35.11 8.77 9.60
CA LEU A 359 -34.40 8.07 10.68
C LEU A 359 -33.88 9.10 11.67
N VAL A 360 -34.43 9.15 12.86
CA VAL A 360 -34.06 10.09 13.92
C VAL A 360 -33.66 9.36 15.19
N GLY A 361 -32.93 10.03 16.07
CA GLY A 361 -32.47 9.46 17.34
C GLY A 361 -31.07 9.95 17.74
N PRO A 362 -30.61 9.60 18.94
CA PRO A 362 -29.30 10.04 19.44
C PRO A 362 -28.14 9.51 18.58
N SER A 363 -26.97 10.15 18.72
CA SER A 363 -25.75 9.68 18.07
C SER A 363 -25.43 8.26 18.56
N GLY A 364 -24.98 7.38 17.66
CA GLY A 364 -24.70 5.98 17.98
C GLY A 364 -25.93 5.07 18.12
N SER A 365 -27.17 5.54 17.83
CA SER A 365 -28.38 4.71 17.91
C SER A 365 -28.53 3.65 16.79
N GLY A 366 -27.65 3.64 15.77
CA GLY A 366 -27.65 2.66 14.68
C GLY A 366 -28.21 3.17 13.35
N LYS A 367 -28.52 4.47 13.18
CA LYS A 367 -29.10 5.05 11.96
C LYS A 367 -28.30 4.78 10.69
N SER A 368 -27.00 5.09 10.70
CA SER A 368 -26.10 4.85 9.55
C SER A 368 -25.89 3.35 9.29
N THR A 369 -25.92 2.53 10.35
CA THR A 369 -25.88 1.08 10.23
C THR A 369 -27.15 0.56 9.54
N PHE A 370 -28.32 1.10 9.87
CA PHE A 370 -29.59 0.73 9.25
C PHE A 370 -29.56 0.95 7.73
N VAL A 371 -29.20 2.13 7.26
CA VAL A 371 -29.16 2.43 5.82
C VAL A 371 -28.05 1.67 5.07
N SER A 372 -27.00 1.26 5.77
CA SER A 372 -25.90 0.51 5.15
C SER A 372 -26.32 -0.87 4.63
N PHE A 373 -27.40 -1.46 5.18
CA PHE A 373 -27.96 -2.71 4.67
C PHE A 373 -28.67 -2.54 3.33
N ILE A 374 -29.30 -1.40 3.08
CA ILE A 374 -29.97 -1.14 1.80
C ILE A 374 -28.97 -1.21 0.64
N LEU A 375 -27.74 -0.75 0.89
CA LEU A 375 -26.60 -0.85 -0.04
C LEU A 375 -25.84 -2.18 0.06
N ARG A 376 -26.26 -3.04 0.98
CA ARG A 376 -25.54 -4.27 1.33
C ARG A 376 -24.03 -3.99 1.50
N LEU A 377 -23.69 -2.97 2.33
CA LEU A 377 -22.31 -2.71 2.78
C LEU A 377 -21.90 -3.69 3.88
N TYR A 378 -22.90 -4.23 4.58
CA TYR A 378 -22.82 -5.31 5.56
C TYR A 378 -23.94 -6.31 5.30
N ASP A 379 -23.73 -7.58 5.65
CA ASP A 379 -24.79 -8.57 5.74
C ASP A 379 -25.25 -8.65 7.21
N PRO A 380 -26.57 -8.77 7.50
CA PRO A 380 -27.08 -8.88 8.86
C PRO A 380 -26.58 -10.16 9.54
N THR A 381 -26.33 -10.10 10.86
CA THR A 381 -25.95 -11.27 11.66
C THR A 381 -27.16 -12.13 12.04
N ALA A 382 -28.35 -11.54 12.06
CA ALA A 382 -29.63 -12.20 12.24
C ALA A 382 -30.69 -11.54 11.38
N GLY A 383 -31.72 -12.29 10.98
CA GLY A 383 -32.78 -11.79 10.14
C GLY A 383 -32.36 -11.59 8.68
N ARG A 384 -33.13 -10.77 7.96
CA ARG A 384 -32.91 -10.49 6.54
C ARG A 384 -33.50 -9.15 6.13
N VAL A 385 -32.95 -8.60 5.06
CA VAL A 385 -33.46 -7.39 4.40
C VAL A 385 -33.98 -7.80 3.03
N LEU A 386 -35.21 -7.42 2.74
CA LEU A 386 -35.86 -7.70 1.45
C LEU A 386 -36.07 -6.38 0.70
N ILE A 387 -35.83 -6.40 -0.60
CA ILE A 387 -36.23 -5.34 -1.52
C ILE A 387 -37.14 -5.93 -2.57
N ASP A 388 -38.34 -5.34 -2.71
CA ASP A 388 -39.44 -5.84 -3.55
C ASP A 388 -39.77 -7.32 -3.26
N GLY A 389 -39.75 -7.70 -1.96
CA GLY A 389 -40.06 -9.04 -1.48
C GLY A 389 -38.96 -10.07 -1.59
N ARG A 390 -37.78 -9.73 -2.12
CA ARG A 390 -36.66 -10.65 -2.30
C ARG A 390 -35.47 -10.25 -1.43
N ASP A 391 -34.77 -11.25 -0.85
CA ASP A 391 -33.60 -11.03 -0.01
C ASP A 391 -32.48 -10.38 -0.82
N ILE A 392 -31.88 -9.30 -0.29
CA ILE A 392 -30.78 -8.56 -0.93
C ILE A 392 -29.56 -9.44 -1.22
N ARG A 393 -29.37 -10.53 -0.48
CA ARG A 393 -28.28 -11.49 -0.67
C ARG A 393 -28.42 -12.33 -1.93
N GLU A 394 -29.64 -12.42 -2.49
CA GLU A 394 -29.88 -13.13 -3.73
C GLU A 394 -29.62 -12.29 -4.99
N TYR A 395 -29.39 -10.99 -4.83
CA TYR A 395 -28.99 -10.09 -5.91
C TYR A 395 -27.46 -9.98 -6.00
N THR A 396 -26.95 -9.74 -7.21
CA THR A 396 -25.54 -9.33 -7.36
C THR A 396 -25.34 -7.93 -6.82
N LEU A 397 -24.23 -7.70 -6.09
CA LEU A 397 -23.91 -6.42 -5.45
C LEU A 397 -23.92 -5.25 -6.44
N ALA A 398 -23.33 -5.47 -7.62
CA ALA A 398 -23.24 -4.42 -8.64
C ALA A 398 -24.63 -3.97 -9.11
N SER A 399 -25.56 -4.92 -9.39
CA SER A 399 -26.90 -4.61 -9.87
C SER A 399 -27.80 -3.99 -8.80
N LEU A 400 -27.67 -4.44 -7.55
CA LEU A 400 -28.37 -3.86 -6.41
C LEU A 400 -27.93 -2.41 -6.16
N ARG A 401 -26.62 -2.19 -6.05
CA ARG A 401 -26.05 -0.86 -5.81
C ARG A 401 -26.26 0.12 -6.96
N ALA A 402 -26.40 -0.37 -8.19
CA ALA A 402 -26.76 0.46 -9.34
C ALA A 402 -28.15 1.10 -9.21
N GLN A 403 -29.06 0.51 -8.42
CA GLN A 403 -30.42 1.00 -8.20
C GLN A 403 -30.61 1.75 -6.89
N ALA A 404 -29.50 2.20 -6.26
CA ALA A 404 -29.52 3.07 -5.10
C ALA A 404 -28.65 4.31 -5.34
N SER A 405 -29.19 5.48 -5.05
CA SER A 405 -28.47 6.77 -5.01
C SER A 405 -28.15 7.13 -3.56
N VAL A 406 -26.99 7.73 -3.32
CA VAL A 406 -26.55 8.06 -1.98
C VAL A 406 -25.99 9.48 -1.93
N VAL A 407 -26.37 10.23 -0.93
CA VAL A 407 -25.75 11.50 -0.51
C VAL A 407 -25.25 11.29 0.92
N LEU A 408 -23.94 11.19 1.09
CA LEU A 408 -23.30 10.93 2.38
C LEU A 408 -23.05 12.24 3.15
N GLN A 409 -22.92 12.14 4.46
CA GLN A 409 -22.59 13.24 5.36
C GLN A 409 -21.32 13.97 4.91
N ASP A 410 -20.23 13.22 4.69
CA ASP A 410 -19.02 13.76 4.08
C ASP A 410 -19.15 13.73 2.55
N SER A 411 -19.52 14.86 1.94
CA SER A 411 -19.63 15.00 0.49
C SER A 411 -18.24 14.97 -0.17
N LEU A 412 -17.58 13.80 -0.14
CA LEU A 412 -16.27 13.61 -0.72
C LEU A 412 -16.34 13.71 -2.25
N LEU A 413 -15.50 14.60 -2.79
CA LEU A 413 -15.25 14.71 -4.22
C LEU A 413 -13.88 14.13 -4.55
N PHE A 414 -13.80 13.48 -5.70
CA PHE A 414 -12.54 12.97 -6.23
C PHE A 414 -11.73 14.10 -6.86
N ALA A 415 -10.41 14.00 -6.86
CA ALA A 415 -9.49 14.91 -7.56
C ALA A 415 -9.62 14.72 -9.08
N ALA A 416 -10.73 15.20 -9.64
CA ALA A 416 -11.15 15.08 -11.02
C ALA A 416 -11.97 16.32 -11.40
N THR A 417 -12.46 16.41 -12.63
CA THR A 417 -13.34 17.51 -13.05
C THR A 417 -14.69 17.45 -12.31
N ILE A 418 -15.42 18.56 -12.25
CA ILE A 418 -16.80 18.59 -11.72
C ILE A 418 -17.69 17.66 -12.57
N GLN A 419 -17.53 17.69 -13.89
CA GLN A 419 -18.21 16.78 -14.79
C GLN A 419 -18.00 15.31 -14.41
N ASP A 420 -16.75 14.87 -14.23
CA ASP A 420 -16.43 13.51 -13.85
C ASP A 420 -17.02 13.15 -12.50
N ASN A 421 -16.93 14.07 -11.53
CA ASN A 421 -17.51 13.88 -10.21
C ASN A 421 -19.01 13.61 -10.25
N ILE A 422 -19.75 14.29 -11.12
CA ILE A 422 -21.20 14.03 -11.32
C ILE A 422 -21.39 12.72 -12.09
N ALA A 423 -20.62 12.48 -13.17
CA ALA A 423 -20.70 11.30 -14.02
C ALA A 423 -20.41 9.99 -13.27
N TYR A 424 -19.65 10.00 -12.17
CA TYR A 424 -19.46 8.82 -11.32
C TYR A 424 -20.78 8.25 -10.76
N GLY A 425 -21.85 9.05 -10.69
CA GLY A 425 -23.18 8.56 -10.37
C GLY A 425 -23.75 7.61 -11.42
N ALA A 426 -23.49 7.88 -12.71
CA ALA A 426 -23.92 7.06 -13.86
C ALA A 426 -22.81 7.10 -14.93
N PRO A 427 -21.84 6.14 -14.88
CA PRO A 427 -20.77 6.08 -15.86
C PRO A 427 -21.29 6.04 -17.29
N GLY A 428 -20.79 6.94 -18.14
CA GLY A 428 -21.26 7.10 -19.52
C GLY A 428 -22.47 8.04 -19.69
N ALA A 429 -22.88 8.76 -18.65
CA ALA A 429 -23.93 9.80 -18.78
C ALA A 429 -23.51 10.89 -19.79
N SER A 430 -24.47 11.32 -20.60
CA SER A 430 -24.25 12.41 -21.56
C SER A 430 -24.06 13.75 -20.83
N ARG A 431 -23.46 14.72 -21.52
CA ARG A 431 -23.25 16.09 -20.99
C ARG A 431 -24.58 16.71 -20.57
N GLU A 432 -25.63 16.52 -21.38
CA GLU A 432 -26.97 17.06 -21.13
C GLU A 432 -27.58 16.44 -19.86
N ALA A 433 -27.37 15.13 -19.63
CA ALA A 433 -27.83 14.45 -18.42
C ALA A 433 -27.10 14.96 -17.16
N ILE A 434 -25.80 15.23 -17.27
CA ILE A 434 -24.97 15.80 -16.21
C ILE A 434 -25.44 17.21 -15.85
N GLU A 435 -25.66 18.05 -16.85
CA GLU A 435 -26.16 19.42 -16.66
C GLU A 435 -27.59 19.44 -16.09
N ALA A 436 -28.46 18.55 -16.55
CA ALA A 436 -29.82 18.42 -16.00
C ALA A 436 -29.77 18.02 -14.50
N ALA A 437 -28.90 17.08 -14.14
CA ALA A 437 -28.67 16.69 -12.75
C ALA A 437 -28.09 17.84 -11.91
N ALA A 438 -27.19 18.63 -12.47
CA ALA A 438 -26.64 19.82 -11.82
C ALA A 438 -27.69 20.92 -11.62
N ARG A 439 -28.61 21.12 -12.57
CA ARG A 439 -29.76 22.05 -12.42
C ARG A 439 -30.70 21.57 -11.31
N LEU A 440 -31.04 20.29 -11.27
CA LEU A 440 -31.84 19.72 -10.19
C LEU A 440 -31.20 19.96 -8.82
N ALA A 441 -29.89 19.84 -8.73
CA ALA A 441 -29.13 20.02 -7.51
C ALA A 441 -28.79 21.48 -7.17
N ASN A 442 -29.32 22.47 -7.88
CA ASN A 442 -28.96 23.89 -7.75
C ASN A 442 -27.44 24.13 -7.91
N ALA A 443 -26.73 23.27 -8.66
CA ALA A 443 -25.29 23.35 -8.85
C ALA A 443 -24.88 24.08 -10.14
N HIS A 444 -25.69 24.03 -11.19
CA HIS A 444 -25.38 24.52 -12.53
C HIS A 444 -24.87 25.97 -12.56
N ALA A 445 -25.59 26.89 -11.92
CA ALA A 445 -25.27 28.31 -11.96
C ALA A 445 -23.86 28.63 -11.37
N PHE A 446 -23.54 28.06 -10.22
CA PHE A 446 -22.22 28.29 -9.64
C PHE A 446 -21.10 27.57 -10.41
N VAL A 447 -21.41 26.40 -11.01
CA VAL A 447 -20.41 25.67 -11.84
C VAL A 447 -20.07 26.48 -13.10
N GLU A 448 -21.06 27.04 -13.80
CA GLU A 448 -20.82 27.89 -14.97
C GLU A 448 -20.09 29.19 -14.64
N ALA A 449 -20.25 29.71 -13.43
CA ALA A 449 -19.52 30.88 -12.97
C ALA A 449 -18.03 30.61 -12.68
N LEU A 450 -17.59 29.36 -12.62
CA LEU A 450 -16.19 29.00 -12.48
C LEU A 450 -15.42 29.23 -13.80
N PRO A 451 -14.13 29.60 -13.76
CA PRO A 451 -13.35 29.91 -14.96
C PRO A 451 -13.33 28.79 -16.02
N GLN A 452 -13.43 27.52 -15.61
CA GLN A 452 -13.41 26.34 -16.48
C GLN A 452 -14.76 25.60 -16.46
N GLY A 453 -15.80 26.17 -15.83
CA GLY A 453 -17.12 25.55 -15.76
C GLY A 453 -17.06 24.11 -15.23
N TYR A 454 -17.69 23.20 -15.93
CA TYR A 454 -17.72 21.76 -15.59
C TYR A 454 -16.34 21.08 -15.70
N ASP A 455 -15.40 21.63 -16.44
CA ASP A 455 -14.05 21.09 -16.61
C ASP A 455 -13.11 21.55 -15.48
N THR A 456 -13.62 22.32 -14.52
CA THR A 456 -12.88 22.73 -13.32
C THR A 456 -12.46 21.49 -12.53
N ILE A 457 -11.15 21.34 -12.32
CA ILE A 457 -10.59 20.25 -11.49
C ILE A 457 -10.78 20.62 -10.03
N VAL A 458 -11.44 19.74 -9.31
CA VAL A 458 -11.63 19.87 -7.85
C VAL A 458 -10.41 19.28 -7.16
N GLY A 459 -9.82 20.05 -6.23
CA GLY A 459 -8.70 19.55 -5.42
C GLY A 459 -9.07 18.32 -4.59
N GLU A 460 -8.06 17.68 -4.01
CA GLU A 460 -8.23 16.51 -3.14
C GLU A 460 -9.33 16.77 -2.09
N ARG A 461 -10.33 15.90 -2.01
CA ARG A 461 -11.52 16.03 -1.14
C ARG A 461 -12.36 17.30 -1.36
N GLY A 462 -12.20 17.99 -2.49
CA GLY A 462 -13.00 19.18 -2.79
C GLY A 462 -12.63 20.43 -2.00
N VAL A 463 -11.40 20.55 -1.52
CA VAL A 463 -10.92 21.65 -0.65
C VAL A 463 -11.10 23.04 -1.30
N THR A 464 -11.17 23.13 -2.61
CA THR A 464 -11.34 24.37 -3.37
C THR A 464 -12.78 24.91 -3.39
N LEU A 465 -13.75 24.10 -2.95
CA LEU A 465 -15.18 24.42 -2.97
C LEU A 465 -15.71 24.62 -1.54
N SER A 466 -16.75 25.46 -1.38
CA SER A 466 -17.47 25.56 -0.10
C SER A 466 -18.22 24.27 0.24
N ASN A 467 -18.60 24.08 1.52
CA ASN A 467 -19.37 22.90 1.94
C ASN A 467 -20.66 22.77 1.13
N GLY A 468 -21.43 23.86 0.96
CA GLY A 468 -22.66 23.86 0.19
C GLY A 468 -22.46 23.56 -1.29
N GLN A 469 -21.35 24.01 -1.91
CA GLN A 469 -21.00 23.67 -3.29
C GLN A 469 -20.67 22.19 -3.42
N ARG A 470 -19.87 21.62 -2.49
CA ARG A 470 -19.57 20.18 -2.49
C ARG A 470 -20.85 19.34 -2.34
N GLN A 471 -21.73 19.74 -1.43
CA GLN A 471 -22.99 19.05 -1.18
C GLN A 471 -23.86 19.03 -2.44
N ARG A 472 -24.01 20.18 -3.13
CA ARG A 472 -24.82 20.27 -4.37
C ARG A 472 -24.22 19.41 -5.51
N ILE A 473 -22.89 19.30 -5.62
CA ILE A 473 -22.27 18.36 -6.57
C ILE A 473 -22.56 16.91 -6.17
N ALA A 474 -22.52 16.56 -4.87
CA ALA A 474 -22.88 15.22 -4.41
C ALA A 474 -24.36 14.88 -4.68
N ILE A 475 -25.26 15.85 -4.54
CA ILE A 475 -26.68 15.71 -4.91
C ILE A 475 -26.80 15.51 -6.43
N ALA A 476 -26.08 16.28 -7.26
CA ALA A 476 -26.07 16.08 -8.71
C ALA A 476 -25.57 14.68 -9.11
N ARG A 477 -24.53 14.16 -8.40
CA ARG A 477 -24.05 12.77 -8.55
C ARG A 477 -25.13 11.75 -8.23
N ALA A 478 -25.93 11.99 -7.20
CA ALA A 478 -27.07 11.11 -6.86
C ALA A 478 -28.22 11.25 -7.87
N ALA A 479 -28.46 12.46 -8.39
CA ALA A 479 -29.52 12.77 -9.33
C ALA A 479 -29.32 12.12 -10.71
N VAL A 480 -28.09 12.15 -11.24
CA VAL A 480 -27.78 11.60 -12.58
C VAL A 480 -28.03 10.10 -12.66
N ARG A 481 -27.97 9.38 -11.53
CA ARG A 481 -28.17 7.93 -11.44
C ARG A 481 -29.63 7.51 -11.68
N ARG A 482 -30.61 8.33 -11.35
CA ARG A 482 -32.06 8.05 -11.48
C ARG A 482 -32.51 6.74 -10.81
N ALA A 483 -31.91 6.38 -9.68
CA ALA A 483 -32.20 5.16 -8.95
C ALA A 483 -33.51 5.26 -8.17
N PRO A 484 -34.29 4.15 -8.00
CA PRO A 484 -35.54 4.15 -7.25
C PRO A 484 -35.33 4.27 -5.72
N LEU A 485 -34.19 3.87 -5.22
CA LEU A 485 -33.82 4.01 -3.81
C LEU A 485 -32.90 5.21 -3.61
N LEU A 486 -33.17 6.03 -2.61
CA LEU A 486 -32.38 7.20 -2.25
C LEU A 486 -32.03 7.16 -0.76
N ILE A 487 -30.75 7.34 -0.46
CA ILE A 487 -30.22 7.43 0.91
C ILE A 487 -29.61 8.81 1.09
N LEU A 488 -30.06 9.50 2.11
CA LEU A 488 -29.61 10.85 2.51
C LEU A 488 -29.09 10.77 3.94
N ASP A 489 -27.76 10.81 4.12
CA ASP A 489 -27.12 10.73 5.45
C ASP A 489 -26.67 12.11 5.89
N GLU A 490 -27.42 12.75 6.78
CA GLU A 490 -27.18 14.10 7.34
C GLU A 490 -26.84 15.17 6.27
N PRO A 491 -27.64 15.33 5.23
CA PRO A 491 -27.27 16.10 4.04
C PRO A 491 -27.17 17.62 4.23
N THR A 492 -27.58 18.17 5.37
CA THR A 492 -27.63 19.63 5.65
C THR A 492 -26.61 20.06 6.70
N VAL A 493 -25.85 19.15 7.28
CA VAL A 493 -24.90 19.45 8.37
C VAL A 493 -23.77 20.38 7.90
N GLY A 494 -23.54 21.45 8.67
CA GLY A 494 -22.44 22.41 8.43
C GLY A 494 -22.68 23.38 7.27
N LEU A 495 -23.95 23.57 6.88
CA LEU A 495 -24.36 24.58 5.89
C LEU A 495 -24.82 25.87 6.57
N ASP A 496 -24.60 27.01 5.91
CA ASP A 496 -25.19 28.28 6.26
C ASP A 496 -26.60 28.42 5.68
N GLY A 497 -27.43 29.34 6.23
CA GLY A 497 -28.87 29.38 5.96
C GLY A 497 -29.26 29.54 4.48
N GLU A 498 -28.48 30.21 3.65
CA GLU A 498 -28.78 30.34 2.21
C GLU A 498 -28.46 29.05 1.46
N ASN A 499 -27.28 28.47 1.70
CA ASN A 499 -26.89 27.20 1.11
C ASN A 499 -27.77 26.04 1.61
N GLU A 500 -28.20 26.08 2.87
CA GLU A 500 -29.10 25.08 3.43
C GLU A 500 -30.45 25.03 2.69
N ARG A 501 -31.08 26.18 2.45
CA ARG A 501 -32.34 26.26 1.67
C ARG A 501 -32.17 25.68 0.27
N ALA A 502 -31.11 26.10 -0.44
CA ALA A 502 -30.84 25.61 -1.78
C ALA A 502 -30.61 24.10 -1.82
N VAL A 503 -29.99 23.54 -0.78
CA VAL A 503 -29.78 22.09 -0.62
C VAL A 503 -31.08 21.38 -0.30
N ILE A 504 -31.91 21.88 0.63
CA ILE A 504 -33.21 21.28 0.97
C ILE A 504 -34.11 21.21 -0.27
N GLU A 505 -34.25 22.30 -1.04
CA GLU A 505 -35.02 22.30 -2.28
C GLU A 505 -34.51 21.29 -3.31
N ALA A 506 -33.18 21.13 -3.42
CA ALA A 506 -32.58 20.15 -4.30
C ALA A 506 -32.88 18.70 -3.84
N LEU A 507 -32.86 18.45 -2.52
CA LEU A 507 -33.17 17.16 -1.93
C LEU A 507 -34.65 16.79 -2.10
N GLU A 508 -35.57 17.73 -1.93
CA GLU A 508 -37.00 17.51 -2.17
C GLU A 508 -37.26 17.09 -3.62
N ARG A 509 -36.71 17.85 -4.59
CA ARG A 509 -36.81 17.47 -6.02
C ARG A 509 -36.15 16.12 -6.31
N LEU A 510 -35.04 15.82 -5.63
CA LEU A 510 -34.35 14.54 -5.80
C LEU A 510 -35.17 13.37 -5.25
N ALA A 511 -35.92 13.57 -4.17
CA ALA A 511 -36.73 12.55 -3.49
C ALA A 511 -38.00 12.21 -4.22
N GLU A 512 -38.53 13.09 -5.08
CA GLU A 512 -39.80 12.89 -5.79
C GLU A 512 -39.86 11.55 -6.51
N GLY A 513 -40.87 10.72 -6.21
CA GLY A 513 -41.11 9.43 -6.80
C GLY A 513 -40.11 8.33 -6.45
N ARG A 514 -39.26 8.52 -5.42
CA ARG A 514 -38.27 7.56 -4.95
C ARG A 514 -38.52 7.14 -3.51
N THR A 515 -38.21 5.89 -3.19
CA THR A 515 -38.19 5.47 -1.79
C THR A 515 -36.94 6.10 -1.12
N THR A 516 -37.16 6.99 -0.18
CA THR A 516 -36.13 7.83 0.40
C THR A 516 -35.91 7.51 1.88
N PHE A 517 -34.68 7.25 2.27
CA PHE A 517 -34.24 7.12 3.66
C PHE A 517 -33.40 8.33 4.02
N LEU A 518 -33.93 9.18 4.90
CA LEU A 518 -33.29 10.39 5.37
C LEU A 518 -32.81 10.22 6.81
N ILE A 519 -31.50 10.24 7.04
CA ILE A 519 -30.94 10.39 8.38
C ILE A 519 -30.77 11.87 8.64
N THR A 520 -31.35 12.36 9.72
CA THR A 520 -31.21 13.77 10.10
C THR A 520 -31.33 13.97 11.61
N HIS A 521 -30.63 15.00 12.09
CA HIS A 521 -30.81 15.55 13.42
C HIS A 521 -31.75 16.78 13.42
N ASP A 522 -32.09 17.30 12.24
CA ASP A 522 -33.08 18.34 12.06
C ASP A 522 -34.48 17.73 12.02
N LEU A 523 -35.26 17.97 13.12
CA LEU A 523 -36.59 17.42 13.24
C LEU A 523 -37.64 18.18 12.41
N GLN A 524 -37.33 19.42 11.95
CA GLN A 524 -38.22 20.14 11.03
C GLN A 524 -38.14 19.48 9.63
N LEU A 525 -36.95 19.04 9.23
CA LEU A 525 -36.79 18.27 7.99
C LEU A 525 -37.40 16.88 8.13
N ALA A 526 -37.21 16.21 9.27
CA ALA A 526 -37.82 14.91 9.54
C ALA A 526 -39.36 14.95 9.53
N ALA A 527 -39.97 16.05 9.98
CA ALA A 527 -41.43 16.24 10.02
C ALA A 527 -42.11 16.19 8.62
N ARG A 528 -41.33 16.37 7.54
CA ARG A 528 -41.82 16.31 6.16
C ARG A 528 -41.87 14.89 5.60
N ALA A 529 -41.33 13.89 6.30
CA ALA A 529 -41.36 12.49 5.87
C ALA A 529 -42.73 11.85 6.10
N ASP A 530 -43.08 10.87 5.27
CA ASP A 530 -44.32 10.08 5.39
C ASP A 530 -44.28 9.23 6.67
N VAL A 531 -43.10 8.71 7.02
CA VAL A 531 -42.89 7.89 8.23
C VAL A 531 -41.62 8.33 8.92
N ILE A 532 -41.67 8.44 10.23
CA ILE A 532 -40.53 8.69 11.09
C ILE A 532 -40.25 7.44 11.92
N LEU A 533 -39.01 6.99 11.91
CA LEU A 533 -38.49 5.92 12.76
C LEU A 533 -37.55 6.52 13.79
N TYR A 534 -37.94 6.48 15.07
CA TYR A 534 -37.10 6.88 16.16
C TYR A 534 -36.28 5.69 16.65
N LEU A 535 -34.94 5.77 16.46
CA LEU A 535 -34.00 4.74 16.86
C LEU A 535 -33.32 5.10 18.18
N GLU A 536 -33.28 4.17 19.12
CA GLU A 536 -32.55 4.27 20.37
C GLU A 536 -31.97 2.91 20.77
N ALA A 537 -30.68 2.88 21.10
CA ALA A 537 -29.96 1.68 21.51
C ALA A 537 -30.15 0.50 20.53
N GLY A 538 -30.02 0.75 19.23
CA GLY A 538 -30.11 -0.27 18.17
C GLY A 538 -31.52 -0.81 17.88
N ARG A 539 -32.58 -0.20 18.43
CA ARG A 539 -33.99 -0.62 18.23
C ARG A 539 -34.83 0.51 17.71
N VAL A 540 -35.84 0.21 16.90
CA VAL A 540 -36.91 1.15 16.58
C VAL A 540 -37.85 1.22 17.78
N ARG A 541 -37.90 2.36 18.44
CA ARG A 541 -38.71 2.61 19.62
C ARG A 541 -40.06 3.21 19.29
N GLU A 542 -40.08 4.11 18.32
CA GLU A 542 -41.30 4.79 17.89
C GLU A 542 -41.37 4.79 16.36
N ARG A 543 -42.56 4.63 15.80
CA ARG A 543 -42.83 4.65 14.37
C ARG A 543 -44.18 5.30 14.13
N GLY A 544 -44.25 6.26 13.23
CA GLY A 544 -45.50 6.92 12.84
C GLY A 544 -45.26 8.15 12.00
N THR A 545 -46.31 8.87 11.66
CA THR A 545 -46.24 10.20 11.06
C THR A 545 -45.83 11.23 12.12
N HIS A 546 -45.39 12.42 11.71
CA HIS A 546 -45.06 13.52 12.62
C HIS A 546 -46.22 13.81 13.59
N ALA A 547 -47.46 13.89 13.08
CA ALA A 547 -48.66 14.20 13.87
C ALA A 547 -48.97 13.12 14.93
N GLU A 548 -48.88 11.84 14.56
CA GLU A 548 -49.06 10.71 15.48
C GLU A 548 -48.03 10.68 16.60
N LEU A 549 -46.74 10.87 16.24
CA LEU A 549 -45.67 10.84 17.22
C LEU A 549 -45.71 12.03 18.21
N LEU A 550 -46.20 13.21 17.79
CA LEU A 550 -46.46 14.31 18.69
C LEU A 550 -47.57 14.03 19.68
N GLN A 551 -48.65 13.33 19.23
CA GLN A 551 -49.79 12.97 20.11
C GLN A 551 -49.41 11.88 21.12
N THR A 552 -48.44 11.01 20.80
CA THR A 552 -47.96 9.95 21.69
C THR A 552 -47.16 10.46 22.87
N ASP A 553 -46.71 11.73 22.81
CA ASP A 553 -45.83 12.42 23.82
C ASP A 553 -44.59 11.59 24.23
N GLY A 554 -44.05 10.92 23.23
CA GLY A 554 -42.88 10.03 23.38
C GLY A 554 -41.54 10.77 23.30
N ARG A 555 -40.49 10.00 23.07
CA ARG A 555 -39.11 10.52 22.91
C ARG A 555 -38.98 11.48 21.72
N TYR A 556 -39.64 11.17 20.60
CA TYR A 556 -39.65 12.02 19.42
C TYR A 556 -40.29 13.39 19.74
N ALA A 557 -41.46 13.40 20.39
CA ALA A 557 -42.16 14.62 20.75
C ALA A 557 -41.30 15.51 21.69
N LEU A 558 -40.68 14.87 22.71
CA LEU A 558 -39.79 15.58 23.63
C LEU A 558 -38.63 16.26 22.87
N LEU A 559 -37.96 15.54 21.98
CA LEU A 559 -36.84 16.10 21.18
C LEU A 559 -37.32 17.23 20.26
N TYR A 560 -38.46 17.08 19.61
CA TYR A 560 -39.03 18.11 18.76
C TYR A 560 -39.34 19.40 19.52
N HIS A 561 -39.97 19.28 20.69
CA HIS A 561 -40.24 20.44 21.55
C HIS A 561 -38.95 21.11 22.05
N LEU A 562 -37.95 20.34 22.43
CA LEU A 562 -36.65 20.91 22.85
C LEU A 562 -35.95 21.66 21.71
N GLN A 563 -36.00 21.14 20.50
CA GLN A 563 -35.35 21.76 19.33
C GLN A 563 -36.11 23.06 18.93
N THR A 564 -37.43 23.03 18.89
CA THR A 564 -38.26 24.20 18.54
C THR A 564 -38.26 25.26 19.61
N ALA A 565 -38.29 24.90 20.90
CA ALA A 565 -38.16 25.84 22.00
C ALA A 565 -36.78 26.51 22.10
N GLY A 566 -35.72 25.77 21.73
CA GLY A 566 -34.35 26.32 21.66
C GLY A 566 -34.15 27.32 20.52
N GLY A 567 -34.88 27.17 19.40
CA GLY A 567 -34.86 28.09 18.25
C GLY A 567 -35.59 29.42 18.50
N ALA A 568 -36.44 29.49 19.55
CA ALA A 568 -37.22 30.67 19.88
C ALA A 568 -36.51 31.69 20.82
N ARG A 569 -35.24 31.44 21.20
CA ARG A 569 -34.42 32.48 21.85
C ARG A 569 -34.00 33.49 20.81
N GLY A 570 -34.77 34.57 20.72
CA GLY A 570 -34.43 35.81 20.00
C GLY A 570 -33.10 36.43 20.48
N PRO A 571 -32.59 37.45 19.77
CA PRO A 571 -31.29 38.04 20.05
C PRO A 571 -31.16 38.47 21.51
N ASP A 572 -30.04 38.09 22.11
CA ASP A 572 -29.65 38.52 23.48
C ASP A 572 -29.93 40.03 23.66
N PRO A 573 -30.59 40.45 24.77
CA PRO A 573 -30.72 41.84 25.05
C PRO A 573 -29.30 42.43 25.23
N GLN A 574 -28.95 43.36 24.36
CA GLN A 574 -27.71 44.14 24.49
C GLN A 574 -27.64 44.72 25.94
N PRO A 575 -26.50 44.59 26.63
CA PRO A 575 -26.34 45.30 27.91
C PRO A 575 -26.42 46.79 27.63
N SER A 576 -27.48 47.44 28.19
CA SER A 576 -27.62 48.89 28.21
C SER A 576 -26.39 49.49 28.89
N HIS A 577 -25.57 50.21 28.12
CA HIS A 577 -24.59 51.12 28.69
C HIS A 577 -25.32 52.17 29.54
N ALA A 578 -25.47 51.93 30.84
CA ALA A 578 -25.77 52.98 31.81
C ALA A 578 -24.52 53.87 31.94
N ALA A 579 -24.63 55.04 31.38
CA ALA A 579 -23.72 56.13 31.66
C ALA A 579 -23.79 56.44 33.16
N THR A 580 -22.64 56.37 33.82
CA THR A 580 -22.45 57.05 35.10
C THR A 580 -21.19 57.88 35.06
N THR A 581 -21.41 59.17 35.21
CA THR A 581 -20.56 60.33 35.45
C THR A 581 -19.19 60.08 36.09
#